data_40184604b699daedc4e9e76b71ce9c47
#
_entry.id   40184604b699daedc4e9e76b71ce9c47
#
_cell.length_a   1.000
_cell.length_b   1.000
_cell.length_c   1.000
_cell.angle_alpha   90.00
_cell.angle_beta   90.00
_cell.angle_gamma   90.00
#
_symmetry.space_group_name_H-M   'P 1'
#
loop_
_entity.id
_entity.type
_entity.pdbx_description
1 polymer ?
#
loop_
_entity_poly.entity_id
_entity_poly.type
_entity_poly.pdbx_seq_one_letter_code
_entity_poly.pdbx_strand_id
1 'polypeptide(L)'
;MVRQYRYPYHEVVLEAPAGKLDPGEDPLEACKREQMEETGTWSSAYISLGTIYPSPGYTNEKLHLYACRVSGQGSQHLDPGEFLEVERIPFAQALSMVDSNAIPDSKTQILILRTARLLSQGKL
;
A
#
# COMPACT_ATOMS: atom_id res chain seq x y z
N MET A 1 2.11 6.00 -3.63
CA MET A 1 3.12 5.56 -2.65
C MET A 1 3.22 6.62 -1.56
N VAL A 2 3.65 6.23 -0.38
CA VAL A 2 3.90 7.14 0.75
C VAL A 2 5.34 7.00 1.22
N ARG A 3 5.94 8.11 1.66
CA ARG A 3 7.24 8.11 2.34
C ARG A 3 7.01 8.24 3.83
N GLN A 4 7.55 7.29 4.59
CA GLN A 4 7.39 7.23 6.04
C GLN A 4 8.71 6.91 6.72
N TYR A 5 9.06 7.65 7.78
CA TYR A 5 10.20 7.32 8.62
C TYR A 5 9.92 6.04 9.42
N ARG A 6 10.81 5.08 9.32
CA ARG A 6 10.73 3.81 10.05
C ARG A 6 11.86 3.71 11.08
N TYR A 7 11.51 3.93 12.33
CA TYR A 7 12.46 3.97 13.44
C TYR A 7 13.38 2.72 13.53
N PRO A 8 12.90 1.48 13.33
CA PRO A 8 13.76 0.30 13.39
C PRO A 8 14.93 0.30 12.39
N TYR A 9 14.76 0.99 11.27
CA TYR A 9 15.77 1.09 10.19
C TYR A 9 16.48 2.46 10.18
N HIS A 10 16.00 3.43 10.98
CA HIS A 10 16.51 4.81 11.01
C HIS A 10 16.53 5.48 9.62
N GLU A 11 15.53 5.19 8.79
CA GLU A 11 15.43 5.73 7.44
C GLU A 11 13.98 6.03 7.02
N VAL A 12 13.84 6.87 5.98
CA VAL A 12 12.56 7.09 5.31
C VAL A 12 12.38 6.02 4.25
N VAL A 13 11.30 5.24 4.37
CA VAL A 13 10.98 4.12 3.47
C VAL A 13 9.84 4.52 2.54
N LEU A 14 9.97 4.18 1.27
CA LEU A 14 8.91 4.32 0.27
C LEU A 14 8.03 3.07 0.30
N GLU A 15 6.74 3.26 0.59
CA GLU A 15 5.79 2.16 0.83
C GLU A 15 4.47 2.38 0.10
N ALA A 16 3.74 1.30 -0.14
CA ALA A 16 2.30 1.39 -0.44
C ALA A 16 1.55 1.91 0.80
N PRO A 17 0.46 2.70 0.63
CA PRO A 17 -0.39 3.08 1.74
C PRO A 17 -0.89 1.84 2.49
N ALA A 18 -0.87 1.89 3.81
CA ALA A 18 -1.32 0.78 4.65
C ALA A 18 -1.67 1.26 6.06
N GLY A 19 -2.69 0.67 6.65
CA GLY A 19 -3.07 0.97 8.02
C GLY A 19 -3.64 -0.25 8.74
N LYS A 20 -3.96 -0.07 10.01
CA LYS A 20 -4.52 -1.11 10.87
C LYS A 20 -6.03 -1.20 10.72
N LEU A 21 -6.55 -2.41 10.85
CA LEU A 21 -7.99 -2.65 10.99
C LEU A 21 -8.47 -2.14 12.35
N ASP A 22 -9.55 -1.40 12.36
CA ASP A 22 -10.29 -1.13 13.58
C ASP A 22 -10.99 -2.41 14.06
N PRO A 23 -11.30 -2.54 15.36
CA PRO A 23 -12.01 -3.71 15.89
C PRO A 23 -13.31 -3.98 15.12
N GLY A 24 -13.42 -5.15 14.48
CA GLY A 24 -14.59 -5.56 13.70
C GLY A 24 -14.71 -4.94 12.29
N GLU A 25 -13.74 -4.16 11.86
CA GLU A 25 -13.73 -3.55 10.53
C GLU A 25 -13.45 -4.59 9.42
N ASP A 26 -14.20 -4.48 8.32
CA ASP A 26 -13.92 -5.27 7.13
C ASP A 26 -12.60 -4.82 6.48
N PRO A 27 -11.74 -5.75 6.03
CA PRO A 27 -10.43 -5.38 5.45
C PRO A 27 -10.52 -4.47 4.22
N LEU A 28 -11.55 -4.61 3.38
CA LEU A 28 -11.71 -3.73 2.22
C LEU A 28 -12.13 -2.32 2.65
N GLU A 29 -13.02 -2.21 3.63
CA GLU A 29 -13.43 -0.90 4.16
C GLU A 29 -12.25 -0.19 4.85
N ALA A 30 -11.42 -0.91 5.61
CA ALA A 30 -10.17 -0.38 6.15
C ALA A 30 -9.24 0.13 5.02
N CYS A 31 -9.05 -0.65 3.96
CA CYS A 31 -8.25 -0.26 2.81
C CYS A 31 -8.76 1.05 2.17
N LYS A 32 -10.07 1.20 1.99
CA LYS A 32 -10.68 2.41 1.46
C LYS A 32 -10.46 3.62 2.37
N ARG A 33 -10.66 3.43 3.68
CA ARG A 33 -10.46 4.47 4.69
C ARG A 33 -9.01 4.94 4.70
N GLU A 34 -8.07 4.03 4.82
CA GLU A 34 -6.62 4.34 4.84
C GLU A 34 -6.15 4.98 3.52
N GLN A 35 -6.65 4.52 2.37
CA GLN A 35 -6.35 5.16 1.09
C GLN A 35 -6.78 6.62 1.08
N MET A 36 -7.97 6.92 1.60
CA MET A 36 -8.46 8.30 1.67
C MET A 36 -7.66 9.12 2.67
N GLU A 37 -7.42 8.60 3.87
CA GLU A 37 -6.72 9.31 4.94
C GLU A 37 -5.27 9.62 4.55
N GLU A 38 -4.52 8.63 4.10
CA GLU A 38 -3.10 8.78 3.79
C GLU A 38 -2.83 9.45 2.44
N THR A 39 -3.67 9.25 1.42
CA THR A 39 -3.39 9.75 0.06
C THR A 39 -4.40 10.76 -0.47
N GLY A 40 -5.54 10.92 0.18
CA GLY A 40 -6.64 11.71 -0.31
C GLY A 40 -7.31 11.13 -1.56
N THR A 41 -7.04 9.88 -1.93
CA THR A 41 -7.60 9.26 -3.14
C THR A 41 -8.67 8.23 -2.81
N TRP A 42 -9.55 7.95 -3.78
CA TRP A 42 -10.54 6.87 -3.70
C TRP A 42 -10.68 6.16 -5.03
N SER A 43 -11.32 5.00 -4.99
CA SER A 43 -11.53 4.16 -6.15
C SER A 43 -12.95 3.58 -6.14
N SER A 44 -13.51 3.36 -7.33
CA SER A 44 -14.83 2.75 -7.50
C SER A 44 -14.78 1.22 -7.47
N ALA A 45 -13.61 0.62 -7.74
CA ALA A 45 -13.42 -0.82 -7.76
C ALA A 45 -12.06 -1.21 -7.21
N TYR A 46 -12.04 -2.31 -6.45
CA TYR A 46 -10.84 -2.89 -5.84
C TYR A 46 -10.76 -4.37 -6.20
N ILE A 47 -9.55 -4.83 -6.49
CA ILE A 47 -9.26 -6.24 -6.75
C ILE A 47 -8.43 -6.76 -5.58
N SER A 48 -8.94 -7.80 -4.89
CA SER A 48 -8.16 -8.47 -3.85
C SER A 48 -6.97 -9.21 -4.47
N LEU A 49 -5.80 -8.95 -3.91
CA LEU A 49 -4.56 -9.64 -4.22
C LEU A 49 -4.25 -10.76 -3.20
N GLY A 50 -5.18 -11.00 -2.26
CA GLY A 50 -5.05 -12.02 -1.22
C GLY A 50 -4.46 -11.51 0.08
N THR A 51 -4.23 -12.44 0.99
CA THR A 51 -3.67 -12.19 2.32
C THR A 51 -2.26 -12.77 2.41
N ILE A 52 -1.35 -12.05 3.04
CA ILE A 52 0.01 -12.50 3.30
C ILE A 52 0.35 -12.43 4.78
N TYR A 53 1.34 -13.18 5.20
CA TYR A 53 1.95 -13.13 6.52
C TYR A 53 3.33 -12.48 6.40
N PRO A 54 3.52 -11.24 6.87
CA PRO A 54 4.77 -10.49 6.62
C PRO A 54 5.98 -11.09 7.32
N SER A 55 5.79 -11.65 8.51
CA SER A 55 6.89 -12.23 9.31
C SER A 55 6.38 -13.33 10.24
N PRO A 56 6.06 -14.53 9.73
CA PRO A 56 5.39 -15.58 10.50
C PRO A 56 6.23 -16.14 11.66
N GLY A 57 7.55 -15.90 11.67
CA GLY A 57 8.42 -16.27 12.79
C GLY A 57 8.38 -15.30 13.97
N TYR A 58 7.81 -14.09 13.80
CA TYR A 58 7.81 -13.03 14.81
C TYR A 58 6.43 -12.56 15.22
N THR A 59 5.46 -12.61 14.31
CA THR A 59 4.14 -12.04 14.53
C THR A 59 3.06 -12.88 13.87
N ASN A 60 1.83 -12.76 14.36
CA ASN A 60 0.63 -13.32 13.74
C ASN A 60 -0.08 -12.31 12.82
N GLU A 61 0.59 -11.24 12.43
CA GLU A 61 0.04 -10.21 11.55
C GLU A 61 -0.40 -10.79 10.20
N LYS A 62 -1.53 -10.33 9.72
CA LYS A 62 -2.06 -10.63 8.40
C LYS A 62 -2.21 -9.32 7.63
N LEU A 63 -1.69 -9.28 6.41
CA LEU A 63 -1.84 -8.15 5.52
C LEU A 63 -2.79 -8.52 4.38
N HIS A 64 -3.89 -7.78 4.27
CA HIS A 64 -4.86 -7.90 3.18
C HIS A 64 -4.47 -6.94 2.05
N LEU A 65 -4.21 -7.47 0.87
CA LEU A 65 -3.65 -6.73 -0.25
C LEU A 65 -4.74 -6.43 -1.29
N TYR A 66 -4.79 -5.18 -1.76
CA TYR A 66 -5.72 -4.75 -2.78
C TYR A 66 -5.02 -3.91 -3.85
N ALA A 67 -5.48 -4.04 -5.09
CA ALA A 67 -5.13 -3.15 -6.20
C ALA A 67 -6.37 -2.44 -6.70
N CYS A 68 -6.20 -1.19 -7.14
CA CYS A 68 -7.29 -0.39 -7.70
C CYS A 68 -6.75 0.64 -8.69
N ARG A 69 -7.63 1.13 -9.57
CA ARG A 69 -7.42 2.36 -10.31
C ARG A 69 -8.05 3.51 -9.55
N VAL A 70 -7.30 4.56 -9.35
CA VAL A 70 -7.81 5.77 -8.67
C VAL A 70 -8.92 6.40 -9.53
N SER A 71 -10.07 6.65 -8.91
CA SER A 71 -11.25 7.29 -9.55
C SER A 71 -11.31 8.79 -9.25
N GLY A 72 -10.75 9.22 -8.13
CA GLY A 72 -10.77 10.63 -7.75
C GLY A 72 -9.79 10.96 -6.65
N GLN A 73 -9.64 12.26 -6.40
CA GLN A 73 -8.73 12.79 -5.39
C GLN A 73 -9.34 13.95 -4.63
N GLY A 74 -9.16 13.95 -3.32
CA GLY A 74 -9.45 15.03 -2.38
C GLY A 74 -8.22 15.34 -1.53
N SER A 75 -8.46 15.75 -0.29
CA SER A 75 -7.40 16.08 0.67
C SER A 75 -6.99 14.88 1.51
N GLN A 76 -5.72 14.81 1.84
CA GLN A 76 -5.16 13.89 2.84
C GLN A 76 -5.65 14.26 4.25
N HIS A 77 -5.96 13.27 5.08
CA HIS A 77 -6.40 13.45 6.46
C HIS A 77 -5.65 12.46 7.35
N LEU A 78 -4.43 12.84 7.74
CA LEU A 78 -3.57 12.01 8.59
C LEU A 78 -4.06 12.02 10.04
N ASP A 79 -3.86 10.90 10.73
CA ASP A 79 -4.06 10.80 12.16
C ASP A 79 -3.05 11.67 12.93
N PRO A 80 -3.40 12.13 14.16
CA PRO A 80 -2.46 12.87 15.00
C PRO A 80 -1.15 12.11 15.20
N GLY A 81 -0.03 12.74 14.85
CA GLY A 81 1.31 12.14 14.96
C GLY A 81 1.76 11.33 13.74
N GLU A 82 0.93 11.20 12.72
CA GLU A 82 1.35 10.65 11.43
C GLU A 82 1.99 11.72 10.54
N PHE A 83 3.11 11.36 9.91
CA PHE A 83 3.87 12.21 9.00
C PHE A 83 4.18 11.41 7.75
N LEU A 84 3.35 11.58 6.71
CA LEU A 84 3.46 10.87 5.43
C LEU A 84 3.51 11.88 4.28
N GLU A 85 4.44 11.66 3.37
CA GLU A 85 4.48 12.35 2.08
C GLU A 85 3.97 11.43 0.98
N VAL A 86 3.03 11.92 0.18
CA VAL A 86 2.50 11.17 -0.96
C VAL A 86 3.39 11.40 -2.18
N GLU A 87 3.85 10.32 -2.78
CA GLU A 87 4.61 10.34 -4.02
C GLU A 87 3.88 9.54 -5.10
N ARG A 88 3.68 10.18 -6.27
CA ARG A 88 3.12 9.52 -7.46
C ARG A 88 4.25 9.02 -8.32
N ILE A 89 4.30 7.71 -8.51
CA ILE A 89 5.33 7.04 -9.29
C ILE A 89 4.65 6.31 -10.44
N PRO A 90 5.07 6.50 -11.69
CA PRO A 90 4.61 5.68 -12.81
C PRO A 90 4.81 4.19 -12.51
N PHE A 91 3.82 3.36 -12.82
CA PHE A 91 3.83 1.95 -12.41
C PHE A 91 5.07 1.19 -12.95
N ALA A 92 5.46 1.45 -14.20
CA ALA A 92 6.66 0.85 -14.79
C ALA A 92 7.94 1.23 -14.03
N GLN A 93 8.01 2.47 -13.52
CA GLN A 93 9.12 2.92 -12.69
C GLN A 93 9.10 2.23 -11.33
N ALA A 94 7.92 2.11 -10.69
CA ALA A 94 7.79 1.39 -9.42
C ALA A 94 8.24 -0.08 -9.55
N LEU A 95 7.89 -0.75 -10.65
CA LEU A 95 8.34 -2.11 -10.94
C LEU A 95 9.87 -2.18 -11.07
N SER A 96 10.48 -1.27 -11.83
CA SER A 96 11.94 -1.18 -11.94
C SER A 96 12.63 -0.90 -10.60
N MET A 97 12.00 -0.13 -9.71
CA MET A 97 12.51 0.12 -8.36
C MET A 97 12.44 -1.13 -7.47
N VAL A 98 11.47 -2.02 -7.69
CA VAL A 98 11.43 -3.34 -7.03
C VAL A 98 12.60 -4.20 -7.54
N ASP A 99 12.79 -4.28 -8.85
CA ASP A 99 13.86 -5.08 -9.47
C ASP A 99 15.26 -4.65 -9.00
N SER A 100 15.46 -3.35 -8.80
CA SER A 100 16.74 -2.77 -8.30
C SER A 100 16.86 -2.75 -6.77
N ASN A 101 15.87 -3.28 -6.05
CA ASN A 101 15.77 -3.22 -4.58
C ASN A 101 15.78 -1.79 -3.99
N ALA A 102 15.35 -0.79 -4.77
CA ALA A 102 15.16 0.58 -4.27
C ALA A 102 13.90 0.73 -3.39
N ILE A 103 13.01 -0.25 -3.42
CA ILE A 103 11.85 -0.38 -2.51
C ILE A 103 12.04 -1.64 -1.67
N PRO A 104 12.63 -1.56 -0.45
CA PRO A 104 12.92 -2.74 0.37
C PRO A 104 11.69 -3.29 1.12
N ASP A 105 10.61 -2.52 1.24
CA ASP A 105 9.41 -2.93 1.96
C ASP A 105 8.72 -4.12 1.29
N SER A 106 8.62 -5.25 2.01
CA SER A 106 8.14 -6.52 1.48
C SER A 106 6.69 -6.47 0.99
N LYS A 107 5.78 -5.85 1.75
CA LYS A 107 4.37 -5.73 1.33
C LYS A 107 4.22 -4.96 0.03
N THR A 108 5.01 -3.89 -0.13
CA THR A 108 5.02 -3.05 -1.32
C THR A 108 5.56 -3.79 -2.52
N GLN A 109 6.65 -4.54 -2.38
CA GLN A 109 7.17 -5.39 -3.46
C GLN A 109 6.12 -6.40 -3.93
N ILE A 110 5.47 -7.11 -2.99
CA ILE A 110 4.44 -8.09 -3.32
C ILE A 110 3.24 -7.44 -4.02
N LEU A 111 2.80 -6.27 -3.54
CA LEU A 111 1.72 -5.49 -4.17
C LEU A 111 2.06 -5.14 -5.62
N ILE A 112 3.25 -4.59 -5.86
CA ILE A 112 3.69 -4.17 -7.20
C ILE A 112 3.79 -5.39 -8.13
N LEU A 113 4.43 -6.48 -7.70
CA LEU A 113 4.62 -7.68 -8.52
C LEU A 113 3.29 -8.36 -8.85
N ARG A 114 2.38 -8.49 -7.89
CA ARG A 114 1.04 -9.07 -8.13
C ARG A 114 0.20 -8.17 -9.03
N THR A 115 0.29 -6.85 -8.87
CA THR A 115 -0.39 -5.88 -9.73
C THR A 115 0.15 -5.94 -11.17
N ALA A 116 1.46 -6.06 -11.36
CA ALA A 116 2.07 -6.24 -12.68
C ALA A 116 1.49 -7.46 -13.40
N ARG A 117 1.31 -8.57 -12.67
CA ARG A 117 0.69 -9.78 -13.20
C ARG A 117 -0.77 -9.56 -13.61
N LEU A 118 -1.55 -8.82 -12.82
CA LEU A 118 -2.93 -8.46 -13.21
C LEU A 118 -2.97 -7.62 -14.48
N LEU A 119 -2.10 -6.61 -14.57
CA LEU A 119 -2.01 -5.73 -15.73
C LEU A 119 -1.64 -6.52 -16.99
N SER A 120 -0.69 -7.44 -16.91
CA SER A 120 -0.30 -8.30 -18.04
C SER A 120 -1.42 -9.23 -18.51
N GLN A 121 -2.40 -9.52 -17.65
CA GLN A 121 -3.57 -10.33 -17.95
C GLN A 121 -4.79 -9.47 -18.36
N GLY A 122 -4.66 -8.14 -18.42
CA GLY A 122 -5.77 -7.23 -18.73
C GLY A 122 -6.88 -7.21 -17.66
N LYS A 123 -6.55 -7.52 -16.39
CA LYS A 123 -7.52 -7.63 -15.29
C LYS A 123 -7.61 -6.39 -14.41
N LEU A 124 -6.79 -5.39 -14.66
CA LEU A 124 -6.78 -4.11 -13.95
C LEU A 124 -6.63 -2.94 -14.90
#